data_11f5e809b940285ce6e1319822c7fd17
#
_entry.id   11f5e809b940285ce6e1319822c7fd17
#
_cell.length_a   1.000
_cell.length_b   1.000
_cell.length_c   1.000
_cell.angle_alpha   90.00
_cell.angle_beta   90.00
_cell.angle_gamma   90.00
#
_symmetry.space_group_name_H-M   'P 1'
#
loop_
_entity.id
_entity.type
_entity.pdbx_description
1 polymer ?
#
loop_
_entity_poly.entity_id
_entity_poly.type
_entity_poly.pdbx_seq_one_letter_code
_entity_poly.pdbx_strand_id
1 'polypeptide(L)'
;PIFATLPAAQQVSSAELATPGTSARFRHLVNLKLAEGAMLGKWLIWDQAALASRVGIENWLDPIRYHAAKIPFRIEMCPLASDSIAAVLAAMKGKSARALVLDLDNTLWGGVIGDDGLAGIRLGQNSPEGEAFVAFQNFILSLRDRGVVLAVCSKNTDEIAREPFRNHSEMVLKESHIAVFQANWNDKATNIRSIAETLGLGLESLVFVDDNPAERERVRQELPMVSTIEVGEDPSFFIERISQSGLFDHLPLNTEDISRAESYGGRAAAAEVRAKIGNYSDYLSSLEMRMTIKPFDGAGRSRVTQLINKSNQFNLTTKRYGEQDVQRIEEDPDQLAWQVRLEDKFAQHGMIGVIIVRKDGAAWTIDTWLQSCR
;
A
#
# COMPACT_ATOMS: atom_id res chain seq x y z
N PRO A 1 -19.21 5.43 8.93
CA PRO A 1 -19.19 4.49 10.07
C PRO A 1 -18.22 3.35 9.83
N ILE A 2 -17.78 2.70 10.90
CA ILE A 2 -16.97 1.47 10.88
C ILE A 2 -17.85 0.35 11.44
N PHE A 3 -17.94 -0.77 10.73
CA PHE A 3 -18.65 -1.96 11.19
C PHE A 3 -17.67 -3.10 11.42
N ALA A 4 -17.91 -3.87 12.49
CA ALA A 4 -17.17 -5.09 12.78
C ALA A 4 -17.80 -6.28 12.07
N THR A 5 -16.97 -7.13 11.43
CA THR A 5 -17.43 -8.44 10.98
C THR A 5 -17.73 -9.34 12.17
N LEU A 6 -18.67 -10.26 11.98
CA LEU A 6 -19.09 -11.19 13.05
C LEU A 6 -18.17 -12.43 13.03
N PRO A 7 -17.51 -12.75 14.14
CA PRO A 7 -16.72 -13.98 14.28
C PRO A 7 -17.58 -15.24 14.07
N ALA A 8 -16.92 -16.36 13.81
CA ALA A 8 -17.60 -17.65 13.68
C ALA A 8 -18.45 -17.97 14.92
N ALA A 9 -19.57 -18.65 14.71
CA ALA A 9 -20.36 -19.20 15.78
C ALA A 9 -19.85 -20.60 16.11
N GLN A 10 -20.07 -21.05 17.35
CA GLN A 10 -19.96 -22.46 17.66
C GLN A 10 -21.00 -23.24 16.82
N GLN A 11 -20.55 -24.29 16.16
CA GLN A 11 -21.38 -25.12 15.28
C GLN A 11 -21.50 -26.52 15.86
N VAL A 12 -22.69 -27.08 15.74
CA VAL A 12 -22.96 -28.49 16.11
C VAL A 12 -22.71 -29.39 14.89
N SER A 13 -22.84 -28.84 13.68
CA SER A 13 -22.68 -29.58 12.44
C SER A 13 -22.05 -28.67 11.36
N SER A 14 -21.18 -29.24 10.53
CA SER A 14 -20.63 -28.56 9.35
C SER A 14 -21.70 -28.18 8.32
N ALA A 15 -22.86 -28.86 8.32
CA ALA A 15 -23.98 -28.55 7.45
C ALA A 15 -24.70 -27.24 7.80
N GLU A 16 -24.45 -26.65 8.97
CA GLU A 16 -25.12 -25.42 9.39
C GLU A 16 -24.87 -24.25 8.43
N LEU A 17 -23.69 -24.18 7.83
CA LEU A 17 -23.38 -23.14 6.84
C LEU A 17 -24.30 -23.21 5.62
N ALA A 18 -24.69 -24.41 5.21
CA ALA A 18 -25.59 -24.63 4.09
C ALA A 18 -27.08 -24.59 4.49
N THR A 19 -27.40 -24.69 5.79
CA THR A 19 -28.79 -24.81 6.28
C THR A 19 -29.40 -23.42 6.52
N PRO A 20 -30.53 -23.07 5.86
CA PRO A 20 -31.23 -21.81 6.12
C PRO A 20 -31.67 -21.66 7.59
N GLY A 21 -31.60 -20.42 8.11
CA GLY A 21 -32.02 -20.10 9.46
C GLY A 21 -31.00 -20.37 10.57
N THR A 22 -29.86 -20.96 10.26
CA THR A 22 -28.80 -21.21 11.25
C THR A 22 -27.97 -19.96 11.55
N SER A 23 -27.39 -19.89 12.73
CA SER A 23 -26.53 -18.80 13.17
C SER A 23 -25.26 -18.69 12.30
N ALA A 24 -24.68 -19.82 11.89
CA ALA A 24 -23.50 -19.84 11.03
C ALA A 24 -23.77 -19.19 9.68
N ARG A 25 -24.85 -19.62 9.00
CA ARG A 25 -25.25 -19.05 7.70
C ARG A 25 -25.61 -17.56 7.82
N PHE A 26 -26.34 -17.17 8.88
CA PHE A 26 -26.70 -15.77 9.11
C PHE A 26 -25.45 -14.88 9.21
N ARG A 27 -24.46 -15.26 10.05
CA ARG A 27 -23.21 -14.51 10.23
C ARG A 27 -22.45 -14.38 8.91
N HIS A 28 -22.35 -15.45 8.14
CA HIS A 28 -21.70 -15.43 6.84
C HIS A 28 -22.37 -14.43 5.87
N LEU A 29 -23.70 -14.45 5.79
CA LEU A 29 -24.46 -13.53 4.94
C LEU A 29 -24.32 -12.07 5.40
N VAL A 30 -24.31 -11.81 6.71
CA VAL A 30 -24.10 -10.48 7.25
C VAL A 30 -22.70 -9.98 6.89
N ASN A 31 -21.65 -10.79 7.09
CA ASN A 31 -20.28 -10.41 6.74
C ASN A 31 -20.13 -10.12 5.24
N LEU A 32 -20.77 -10.91 4.37
CA LEU A 32 -20.81 -10.65 2.94
C LEU A 32 -21.46 -9.31 2.61
N LYS A 33 -22.61 -9.00 3.24
CA LYS A 33 -23.30 -7.71 3.05
C LYS A 33 -22.49 -6.52 3.56
N LEU A 34 -21.76 -6.69 4.66
CA LEU A 34 -20.83 -5.68 5.14
C LEU A 34 -19.70 -5.43 4.15
N ALA A 35 -19.13 -6.48 3.57
CA ALA A 35 -18.09 -6.37 2.53
C ALA A 35 -18.59 -5.68 1.27
N GLU A 36 -19.78 -6.05 0.75
CA GLU A 36 -20.42 -5.38 -0.39
C GLU A 36 -20.62 -3.88 -0.17
N GLY A 37 -21.07 -3.49 1.03
CA GLY A 37 -21.28 -2.08 1.36
C GLY A 37 -19.97 -1.30 1.48
N ALA A 38 -18.90 -1.94 1.97
CA ALA A 38 -17.58 -1.33 2.02
C ALA A 38 -16.97 -1.15 0.62
N MET A 39 -17.15 -2.11 -0.29
CA MET A 39 -16.77 -1.97 -1.70
C MET A 39 -17.43 -0.76 -2.37
N LEU A 40 -18.66 -0.45 -1.97
CA LEU A 40 -19.41 0.72 -2.46
C LEU A 40 -19.06 2.03 -1.71
N GLY A 41 -18.05 2.01 -0.82
CA GLY A 41 -17.63 3.18 -0.05
C GLY A 41 -18.63 3.67 1.00
N LYS A 42 -19.66 2.89 1.33
CA LYS A 42 -20.72 3.30 2.29
C LYS A 42 -20.23 3.34 3.73
N TRP A 43 -19.28 2.46 4.08
CA TRP A 43 -18.67 2.32 5.40
C TRP A 43 -17.32 1.63 5.33
N LEU A 44 -16.62 1.60 6.45
CA LEU A 44 -15.38 0.85 6.65
C LEU A 44 -15.66 -0.45 7.38
N ILE A 45 -14.78 -1.41 7.24
CA ILE A 45 -14.82 -2.69 7.95
C ILE A 45 -13.63 -2.76 8.91
N TRP A 46 -13.93 -3.15 10.14
CA TRP A 46 -12.97 -3.75 11.04
C TRP A 46 -13.18 -5.27 11.02
N ASP A 47 -12.20 -6.02 10.49
CA ASP A 47 -12.35 -7.47 10.33
C ASP A 47 -12.06 -8.23 11.63
N GLN A 48 -13.02 -8.13 12.55
CA GLN A 48 -13.00 -8.86 13.81
C GLN A 48 -13.04 -10.39 13.61
N ALA A 49 -13.68 -10.88 12.55
CA ALA A 49 -13.74 -12.30 12.24
C ALA A 49 -12.36 -12.86 11.91
N ALA A 50 -11.55 -12.14 11.13
CA ALA A 50 -10.17 -12.52 10.84
C ALA A 50 -9.30 -12.54 12.12
N LEU A 51 -9.44 -11.53 13.00
CA LEU A 51 -8.74 -11.53 14.29
C LEU A 51 -9.12 -12.73 15.16
N ALA A 52 -10.42 -13.03 15.29
CA ALA A 52 -10.91 -14.17 16.06
C ALA A 52 -10.41 -15.50 15.49
N SER A 53 -10.30 -15.62 14.16
CA SER A 53 -9.75 -16.82 13.49
C SER A 53 -8.25 -16.98 13.78
N ARG A 54 -7.50 -15.89 13.83
CA ARG A 54 -6.06 -15.91 14.12
C ARG A 54 -5.73 -16.37 15.52
N VAL A 55 -6.43 -15.88 16.53
CA VAL A 55 -6.18 -16.23 17.94
C VAL A 55 -6.92 -17.49 18.40
N GLY A 56 -7.85 -17.97 17.56
CA GLY A 56 -8.79 -19.04 17.92
C GLY A 56 -10.04 -18.51 18.62
N ILE A 57 -11.20 -18.99 18.16
CA ILE A 57 -12.51 -18.49 18.64
C ILE A 57 -12.71 -18.66 20.15
N GLU A 58 -12.18 -19.74 20.71
CA GLU A 58 -12.25 -20.02 22.16
C GLU A 58 -11.41 -19.04 22.98
N ASN A 59 -10.29 -18.56 22.42
CA ASN A 59 -9.46 -17.53 23.04
C ASN A 59 -10.04 -16.13 22.82
N TRP A 60 -10.81 -15.93 21.76
CA TRP A 60 -11.43 -14.65 21.46
C TRP A 60 -12.66 -14.39 22.33
N LEU A 61 -13.57 -15.36 22.47
CA LEU A 61 -14.85 -15.19 23.15
C LEU A 61 -14.74 -15.41 24.67
N ASP A 62 -15.51 -14.64 25.43
CA ASP A 62 -15.78 -14.85 26.84
C ASP A 62 -17.31 -14.92 27.06
N PRO A 63 -17.90 -16.11 27.07
CA PRO A 63 -19.34 -16.27 27.25
C PRO A 63 -19.87 -15.69 28.57
N ILE A 64 -19.08 -15.74 29.63
CA ILE A 64 -19.49 -15.22 30.96
C ILE A 64 -19.65 -13.72 30.90
N ARG A 65 -18.60 -13.02 30.43
CA ARG A 65 -18.61 -11.55 30.27
C ARG A 65 -19.60 -11.08 29.21
N TYR A 66 -19.77 -11.85 28.13
CA TYR A 66 -20.78 -11.54 27.14
C TYR A 66 -22.20 -11.54 27.72
N HIS A 67 -22.57 -12.54 28.53
CA HIS A 67 -23.88 -12.58 29.14
C HIS A 67 -24.07 -11.53 30.25
N ALA A 68 -23.03 -11.28 31.05
CA ALA A 68 -23.06 -10.30 32.13
C ALA A 68 -23.09 -8.84 31.63
N ALA A 69 -22.29 -8.50 30.64
CA ALA A 69 -22.00 -7.11 30.24
C ALA A 69 -21.98 -6.85 28.72
N LYS A 70 -22.34 -7.84 27.91
CA LYS A 70 -22.33 -7.76 26.43
C LYS A 70 -20.96 -7.40 25.85
N ILE A 71 -19.88 -7.79 26.55
CA ILE A 71 -18.51 -7.60 26.04
C ILE A 71 -18.26 -8.61 24.91
N PRO A 72 -17.94 -8.15 23.68
CA PRO A 72 -17.96 -9.00 22.49
C PRO A 72 -16.75 -9.94 22.38
N PHE A 73 -15.69 -9.70 23.14
CA PHE A 73 -14.46 -10.51 23.17
C PHE A 73 -13.78 -10.41 24.53
N ARG A 74 -12.79 -11.27 24.78
CA ARG A 74 -12.03 -11.26 26.04
C ARG A 74 -11.28 -9.94 26.24
N ILE A 75 -11.22 -9.45 27.47
CA ILE A 75 -10.54 -8.18 27.79
C ILE A 75 -9.04 -8.27 27.42
N GLU A 76 -8.45 -9.43 27.58
CA GLU A 76 -7.06 -9.71 27.21
C GLU A 76 -6.77 -9.49 25.72
N MET A 77 -7.81 -9.49 24.87
CA MET A 77 -7.73 -9.21 23.43
C MET A 77 -7.85 -7.71 23.11
N CYS A 78 -8.11 -6.85 24.11
CA CYS A 78 -8.25 -5.40 23.87
C CYS A 78 -7.02 -4.79 23.19
N PRO A 79 -5.77 -5.09 23.55
CA PRO A 79 -4.62 -4.54 22.83
C PRO A 79 -4.64 -4.89 21.35
N LEU A 80 -4.83 -6.17 21.00
CA LEU A 80 -4.91 -6.64 19.61
C LEU A 80 -6.05 -6.01 18.83
N ALA A 81 -7.23 -5.89 19.45
CA ALA A 81 -8.39 -5.23 18.85
C ALA A 81 -8.13 -3.73 18.62
N SER A 82 -7.50 -3.06 19.59
CA SER A 82 -7.16 -1.63 19.50
C SER A 82 -6.15 -1.37 18.38
N ASP A 83 -5.11 -2.17 18.29
CA ASP A 83 -4.10 -2.05 17.24
C ASP A 83 -4.72 -2.24 15.83
N SER A 84 -5.60 -3.24 15.70
CA SER A 84 -6.29 -3.48 14.43
C SER A 84 -7.25 -2.33 14.05
N ILE A 85 -7.99 -1.77 15.02
CA ILE A 85 -8.85 -0.59 14.78
C ILE A 85 -7.98 0.63 14.42
N ALA A 86 -6.85 0.81 15.10
CA ALA A 86 -5.92 1.89 14.81
C ALA A 86 -5.36 1.80 13.39
N ALA A 87 -5.06 0.59 12.88
CA ALA A 87 -4.64 0.36 11.50
C ALA A 87 -5.72 0.80 10.49
N VAL A 88 -6.99 0.44 10.71
CA VAL A 88 -8.11 0.90 9.86
C VAL A 88 -8.24 2.43 9.89
N LEU A 89 -8.09 3.06 11.06
CA LEU A 89 -8.13 4.51 11.19
C LEU A 89 -6.93 5.19 10.52
N ALA A 90 -5.75 4.58 10.59
CA ALA A 90 -4.55 5.03 9.90
C ALA A 90 -4.73 4.98 8.38
N ALA A 91 -5.28 3.87 7.87
CA ALA A 91 -5.63 3.71 6.46
C ALA A 91 -6.64 4.78 5.99
N MET A 92 -7.67 5.06 6.78
CA MET A 92 -8.64 6.13 6.50
C MET A 92 -7.96 7.51 6.39
N LYS A 93 -6.92 7.76 7.18
CA LYS A 93 -6.16 9.01 7.15
C LYS A 93 -5.00 9.01 6.12
N GLY A 94 -4.87 7.96 5.32
CA GLY A 94 -3.80 7.82 4.33
C GLY A 94 -2.40 7.63 4.93
N LYS A 95 -2.33 7.10 6.14
CA LYS A 95 -1.08 6.85 6.89
C LYS A 95 -0.56 5.41 6.76
N SER A 96 -1.16 4.59 5.90
CA SER A 96 -0.63 3.26 5.57
C SER A 96 0.73 3.37 4.88
N ALA A 97 1.57 2.39 5.10
CA ALA A 97 2.85 2.29 4.42
C ALA A 97 2.67 2.22 2.90
N ARG A 98 3.57 2.86 2.17
CA ARG A 98 3.53 2.94 0.71
C ARG A 98 4.66 2.20 0.05
N ALA A 99 5.77 1.98 0.76
CA ALA A 99 6.90 1.24 0.23
C ALA A 99 7.37 0.20 1.25
N LEU A 100 7.76 -0.94 0.72
CA LEU A 100 8.42 -2.02 1.43
C LEU A 100 9.86 -2.08 0.95
N VAL A 101 10.80 -1.81 1.84
CA VAL A 101 12.23 -1.86 1.61
C VAL A 101 12.74 -3.19 2.16
N LEU A 102 13.35 -3.99 1.32
CA LEU A 102 13.73 -5.37 1.59
C LEU A 102 15.26 -5.51 1.57
N ASP A 103 15.80 -6.19 2.56
CA ASP A 103 17.11 -6.82 2.39
C ASP A 103 16.99 -8.04 1.47
N LEU A 104 18.12 -8.65 1.13
CA LEU A 104 18.20 -9.78 0.20
C LEU A 104 18.56 -11.07 0.91
N ASP A 105 19.83 -11.20 1.36
CA ASP A 105 20.38 -12.39 1.97
C ASP A 105 19.63 -12.74 3.26
N ASN A 106 19.24 -14.00 3.43
CA ASN A 106 18.38 -14.51 4.51
C ASN A 106 17.02 -13.79 4.68
N THR A 107 16.67 -12.91 3.74
CA THR A 107 15.37 -12.20 3.71
C THR A 107 14.53 -12.61 2.50
N LEU A 108 15.07 -12.61 1.29
CA LEU A 108 14.37 -13.09 0.07
C LEU A 108 14.75 -14.51 -0.34
N TRP A 109 15.86 -14.98 0.12
CA TRP A 109 16.38 -16.36 0.00
C TRP A 109 17.24 -16.70 1.20
N GLY A 110 17.46 -17.97 1.47
CA GLY A 110 18.36 -18.41 2.53
C GLY A 110 19.80 -18.45 2.03
N GLY A 111 20.74 -18.00 2.87
CA GLY A 111 22.15 -17.92 2.53
C GLY A 111 22.58 -16.53 2.04
N VAL A 112 23.86 -16.40 1.73
CA VAL A 112 24.51 -15.16 1.29
C VAL A 112 24.95 -15.33 -0.16
N ILE A 113 24.36 -14.61 -1.08
CA ILE A 113 24.61 -14.79 -2.53
C ILE A 113 26.07 -14.58 -2.90
N GLY A 114 26.79 -13.67 -2.21
CA GLY A 114 28.19 -13.40 -2.47
C GLY A 114 29.14 -14.56 -2.09
N ASP A 115 28.73 -15.36 -1.13
CA ASP A 115 29.54 -16.49 -0.60
C ASP A 115 29.06 -17.84 -1.18
N ASP A 116 27.73 -18.05 -1.21
CA ASP A 116 27.13 -19.33 -1.59
C ASP A 116 26.92 -19.46 -3.11
N GLY A 117 26.90 -18.33 -3.82
CA GLY A 117 26.59 -18.28 -5.25
C GLY A 117 25.15 -18.69 -5.58
N LEU A 118 24.76 -18.59 -6.84
CA LEU A 118 23.40 -18.85 -7.30
C LEU A 118 22.91 -20.28 -7.01
N ALA A 119 23.79 -21.26 -7.04
CA ALA A 119 23.45 -22.67 -6.78
C ALA A 119 23.39 -23.01 -5.28
N GLY A 120 23.97 -22.17 -4.42
CA GLY A 120 24.07 -22.43 -2.97
C GLY A 120 22.99 -21.71 -2.15
N ILE A 121 22.33 -20.70 -2.69
CA ILE A 121 21.20 -20.04 -1.99
C ILE A 121 20.01 -21.00 -1.89
N ARG A 122 19.28 -20.92 -0.78
CA ARG A 122 18.11 -21.75 -0.52
C ARG A 122 16.85 -21.04 -0.97
N LEU A 123 16.34 -21.41 -2.14
CA LEU A 123 15.12 -20.87 -2.73
C LEU A 123 14.49 -21.95 -3.62
N GLY A 124 13.19 -22.17 -3.50
CA GLY A 124 12.45 -23.13 -4.33
C GLY A 124 12.00 -24.37 -3.57
N GLN A 125 11.44 -25.33 -4.29
CA GLN A 125 10.75 -26.50 -3.72
C GLN A 125 11.69 -27.59 -3.18
N ASN A 126 13.00 -27.41 -3.24
CA ASN A 126 13.97 -28.42 -2.83
C ASN A 126 14.16 -28.52 -1.30
N SER A 127 13.62 -27.57 -0.53
CA SER A 127 13.67 -27.58 0.92
C SER A 127 12.48 -26.81 1.52
N PRO A 128 12.05 -27.16 2.74
CA PRO A 128 10.99 -26.42 3.43
C PRO A 128 11.30 -24.92 3.60
N GLU A 129 12.56 -24.60 3.87
CA GLU A 129 13.02 -23.20 3.96
C GLU A 129 12.91 -22.47 2.61
N GLY A 130 13.34 -23.14 1.52
CA GLY A 130 13.23 -22.59 0.17
C GLY A 130 11.78 -22.34 -0.25
N GLU A 131 10.87 -23.27 0.09
CA GLU A 131 9.44 -23.08 -0.13
C GLU A 131 8.88 -21.89 0.66
N ALA A 132 9.33 -21.68 1.91
CA ALA A 132 8.91 -20.55 2.72
C ALA A 132 9.35 -19.22 2.11
N PHE A 133 10.55 -19.11 1.56
CA PHE A 133 10.99 -17.92 0.83
C PHE A 133 10.20 -17.68 -0.46
N VAL A 134 9.86 -18.73 -1.20
CA VAL A 134 8.96 -18.61 -2.38
C VAL A 134 7.59 -18.10 -1.97
N ALA A 135 7.00 -18.65 -0.89
CA ALA A 135 5.73 -18.17 -0.35
C ALA A 135 5.82 -16.70 0.07
N PHE A 136 6.92 -16.31 0.71
CA PHE A 136 7.16 -14.92 1.11
C PHE A 136 7.27 -13.99 -0.10
N GLN A 137 8.00 -14.36 -1.15
CA GLN A 137 8.09 -13.56 -2.38
C GLN A 137 6.71 -13.41 -3.06
N ASN A 138 5.89 -14.45 -3.09
CA ASN A 138 4.50 -14.37 -3.59
C ASN A 138 3.65 -13.40 -2.76
N PHE A 139 3.80 -13.42 -1.44
CA PHE A 139 3.14 -12.46 -0.56
C PHE A 139 3.57 -11.02 -0.85
N ILE A 140 4.87 -10.76 -0.98
CA ILE A 140 5.42 -9.44 -1.35
C ILE A 140 4.84 -8.97 -2.69
N LEU A 141 4.78 -9.88 -3.69
CA LEU A 141 4.18 -9.58 -4.99
C LEU A 141 2.70 -9.18 -4.84
N SER A 142 1.95 -9.86 -3.97
CA SER A 142 0.57 -9.50 -3.68
C SER A 142 0.43 -8.11 -3.03
N LEU A 143 1.38 -7.66 -2.23
CA LEU A 143 1.41 -6.30 -1.70
C LEU A 143 1.67 -5.29 -2.82
N ARG A 144 2.61 -5.58 -3.73
CA ARG A 144 2.87 -4.76 -4.92
C ARG A 144 1.62 -4.60 -5.78
N ASP A 145 0.89 -5.66 -6.02
CA ASP A 145 -0.34 -5.64 -6.82
C ASP A 145 -1.46 -4.82 -6.14
N ARG A 146 -1.35 -4.57 -4.84
CA ARG A 146 -2.19 -3.63 -4.08
C ARG A 146 -1.63 -2.21 -4.04
N GLY A 147 -0.54 -1.92 -4.78
CA GLY A 147 0.04 -0.58 -4.90
C GLY A 147 1.15 -0.27 -3.88
N VAL A 148 1.68 -1.26 -3.17
CA VAL A 148 2.89 -1.09 -2.34
C VAL A 148 4.11 -1.11 -3.26
N VAL A 149 4.96 -0.10 -3.13
CA VAL A 149 6.21 0.00 -3.90
C VAL A 149 7.27 -0.90 -3.27
N LEU A 150 7.95 -1.70 -4.07
CA LEU A 150 9.06 -2.53 -3.60
C LEU A 150 10.39 -1.85 -3.87
N ALA A 151 11.27 -1.84 -2.88
CA ALA A 151 12.64 -1.40 -3.02
C ALA A 151 13.59 -2.39 -2.34
N VAL A 152 14.81 -2.46 -2.81
CA VAL A 152 15.89 -3.28 -2.25
C VAL A 152 16.91 -2.38 -1.56
N CYS A 153 17.34 -2.78 -0.38
CA CYS A 153 18.41 -2.17 0.39
C CYS A 153 19.32 -3.26 0.98
N SER A 154 20.40 -3.60 0.31
CA SER A 154 21.29 -4.69 0.70
C SER A 154 22.74 -4.27 0.70
N LYS A 155 23.53 -4.85 1.62
CA LYS A 155 25.00 -4.76 1.65
C LYS A 155 25.59 -5.84 0.77
N ASN A 156 25.67 -5.58 -0.51
CA ASN A 156 26.16 -6.51 -1.52
C ASN A 156 26.72 -5.75 -2.73
N THR A 157 27.46 -6.43 -3.58
CA THR A 157 27.83 -5.88 -4.91
C THR A 157 26.61 -5.93 -5.83
N ASP A 158 26.28 -4.83 -6.50
CA ASP A 158 25.04 -4.68 -7.28
C ASP A 158 24.82 -5.79 -8.30
N GLU A 159 25.83 -6.15 -9.09
CA GLU A 159 25.72 -7.24 -10.08
C GLU A 159 25.43 -8.60 -9.45
N ILE A 160 26.07 -8.91 -8.33
CA ILE A 160 25.85 -10.17 -7.59
C ILE A 160 24.46 -10.19 -6.97
N ALA A 161 24.02 -9.08 -6.39
CA ALA A 161 22.69 -8.94 -5.80
C ALA A 161 21.54 -9.11 -6.81
N ARG A 162 21.78 -8.74 -8.07
CA ARG A 162 20.78 -8.87 -9.16
C ARG A 162 20.75 -10.24 -9.80
N GLU A 163 21.79 -11.02 -9.64
CA GLU A 163 21.93 -12.33 -10.30
C GLU A 163 20.76 -13.28 -10.02
N PRO A 164 20.27 -13.45 -8.77
CA PRO A 164 19.11 -14.31 -8.49
C PRO A 164 17.84 -13.86 -9.23
N PHE A 165 17.60 -12.56 -9.34
CA PHE A 165 16.41 -12.03 -10.03
C PHE A 165 16.40 -12.32 -11.53
N ARG A 166 17.59 -12.47 -12.15
CA ARG A 166 17.78 -12.74 -13.57
C ARG A 166 17.83 -14.22 -13.90
N ASN A 167 18.53 -14.99 -13.09
CA ASN A 167 19.03 -16.30 -13.47
C ASN A 167 18.50 -17.46 -12.58
N HIS A 168 17.95 -17.21 -11.39
CA HIS A 168 17.44 -18.28 -10.53
C HIS A 168 16.05 -18.71 -10.97
N SER A 169 15.86 -20.01 -11.31
CA SER A 169 14.59 -20.52 -11.88
C SER A 169 13.38 -20.40 -10.96
N GLU A 170 13.62 -20.51 -9.64
CA GLU A 170 12.57 -20.45 -8.61
C GLU A 170 12.33 -19.03 -8.06
N MET A 171 13.04 -18.02 -8.59
CA MET A 171 12.85 -16.63 -8.17
C MET A 171 11.52 -16.07 -8.69
N VAL A 172 10.62 -15.73 -7.78
CA VAL A 172 9.28 -15.17 -8.09
C VAL A 172 9.38 -13.70 -8.43
N LEU A 173 10.14 -12.93 -7.64
CA LEU A 173 10.35 -11.52 -7.88
C LEU A 173 11.27 -11.31 -9.07
N LYS A 174 10.96 -10.30 -9.89
CA LYS A 174 11.79 -9.87 -11.03
C LYS A 174 12.34 -8.47 -10.76
N GLU A 175 13.46 -8.10 -11.38
CA GLU A 175 13.99 -6.75 -11.25
C GLU A 175 12.94 -5.68 -11.59
N SER A 176 12.08 -5.94 -12.59
CA SER A 176 10.99 -5.04 -12.96
C SER A 176 9.92 -4.82 -11.88
N HIS A 177 9.88 -5.66 -10.85
CA HIS A 177 9.01 -5.49 -9.70
C HIS A 177 9.57 -4.50 -8.67
N ILE A 178 10.88 -4.24 -8.72
CA ILE A 178 11.63 -3.41 -7.77
C ILE A 178 11.78 -2.00 -8.35
N ALA A 179 11.22 -1.02 -7.69
CA ALA A 179 11.27 0.37 -8.14
C ALA A 179 12.64 1.02 -7.93
N VAL A 180 13.29 0.72 -6.81
CA VAL A 180 14.64 1.22 -6.48
C VAL A 180 15.48 0.06 -5.96
N PHE A 181 16.66 -0.13 -6.54
CA PHE A 181 17.57 -1.21 -6.17
C PHE A 181 18.88 -0.61 -5.67
N GLN A 182 19.10 -0.64 -4.34
CA GLN A 182 20.31 -0.16 -3.67
C GLN A 182 21.08 -1.35 -3.09
N ALA A 183 22.03 -1.85 -3.86
CA ALA A 183 22.99 -2.86 -3.39
C ALA A 183 24.40 -2.25 -3.42
N ASN A 184 24.91 -1.92 -2.26
CA ASN A 184 26.23 -1.32 -2.07
C ASN A 184 26.66 -1.48 -0.61
N TRP A 185 27.88 -1.08 -0.30
CA TRP A 185 28.49 -1.20 1.04
C TRP A 185 28.26 0.01 1.97
N ASN A 186 27.43 0.97 1.55
CA ASN A 186 27.01 2.05 2.44
C ASN A 186 26.12 1.50 3.57
N ASP A 187 25.96 2.28 4.62
CA ASP A 187 25.01 1.92 5.68
C ASP A 187 23.56 1.93 5.17
N LYS A 188 22.74 1.05 5.73
CA LYS A 188 21.36 0.89 5.27
C LYS A 188 20.50 2.14 5.53
N ALA A 189 20.77 2.90 6.57
CA ALA A 189 20.02 4.12 6.85
C ALA A 189 20.25 5.19 5.76
N THR A 190 21.49 5.36 5.30
CA THR A 190 21.82 6.23 4.16
C THR A 190 21.14 5.76 2.87
N ASN A 191 21.16 4.47 2.59
CA ASN A 191 20.49 3.90 1.41
C ASN A 191 18.97 4.09 1.49
N ILE A 192 18.34 3.90 2.65
CA ILE A 192 16.89 4.10 2.85
C ILE A 192 16.50 5.58 2.63
N ARG A 193 17.31 6.56 3.07
CA ARG A 193 17.08 7.97 2.75
C ARG A 193 17.11 8.20 1.23
N SER A 194 18.11 7.66 0.55
CA SER A 194 18.22 7.77 -0.92
C SER A 194 17.04 7.12 -1.63
N ILE A 195 16.55 5.96 -1.16
CA ILE A 195 15.34 5.30 -1.67
C ILE A 195 14.12 6.22 -1.49
N ALA A 196 13.94 6.80 -0.31
CA ALA A 196 12.84 7.72 -0.01
C ALA A 196 12.85 8.94 -0.94
N GLU A 197 14.01 9.56 -1.12
CA GLU A 197 14.22 10.70 -2.03
C GLU A 197 13.91 10.32 -3.48
N THR A 198 14.43 9.20 -3.96
CA THR A 198 14.20 8.70 -5.33
C THR A 198 12.72 8.46 -5.60
N LEU A 199 12.02 7.88 -4.63
CA LEU A 199 10.58 7.63 -4.72
C LEU A 199 9.74 8.89 -4.48
N GLY A 200 10.31 9.95 -3.89
CA GLY A 200 9.56 11.12 -3.45
C GLY A 200 8.56 10.78 -2.35
N LEU A 201 8.94 9.88 -1.44
CA LEU A 201 8.15 9.44 -0.29
C LEU A 201 8.75 9.96 1.02
N GLY A 202 7.89 10.30 1.98
CA GLY A 202 8.35 10.54 3.35
C GLY A 202 8.80 9.25 4.02
N LEU A 203 9.81 9.35 4.90
CA LEU A 203 10.37 8.19 5.62
C LEU A 203 9.30 7.43 6.42
N GLU A 204 8.29 8.13 6.93
CA GLU A 204 7.14 7.55 7.65
C GLU A 204 6.25 6.64 6.79
N SER A 205 6.43 6.66 5.47
CA SER A 205 5.69 5.82 4.53
C SER A 205 6.45 4.54 4.18
N LEU A 206 7.67 4.37 4.68
CA LEU A 206 8.53 3.22 4.40
C LEU A 206 8.48 2.21 5.52
N VAL A 207 8.49 0.95 5.14
CA VAL A 207 8.67 -0.20 6.03
C VAL A 207 9.93 -0.92 5.61
N PHE A 208 10.83 -1.16 6.56
CA PHE A 208 12.08 -1.87 6.34
C PHE A 208 12.01 -3.28 6.94
N VAL A 209 12.41 -4.27 6.16
CA VAL A 209 12.47 -5.68 6.53
C VAL A 209 13.87 -6.21 6.27
N ASP A 210 14.45 -6.82 7.30
CA ASP A 210 15.80 -7.33 7.33
C ASP A 210 15.88 -8.43 8.40
N ASP A 211 16.55 -9.55 8.13
CA ASP A 211 16.73 -10.63 9.11
C ASP A 211 17.70 -10.24 10.23
N ASN A 212 18.68 -9.35 9.92
CA ASN A 212 19.73 -8.96 10.85
C ASN A 212 19.24 -7.95 11.91
N PRO A 213 19.19 -8.31 13.20
CA PRO A 213 18.73 -7.42 14.26
C PRO A 213 19.60 -6.15 14.43
N ALA A 214 20.90 -6.25 14.15
CA ALA A 214 21.81 -5.10 14.28
C ALA A 214 21.53 -4.04 13.20
N GLU A 215 21.22 -4.44 11.97
CA GLU A 215 20.84 -3.52 10.90
C GLU A 215 19.49 -2.87 11.19
N ARG A 216 18.51 -3.64 11.66
CA ARG A 216 17.21 -3.09 12.07
C ARG A 216 17.34 -2.09 13.20
N GLU A 217 18.16 -2.41 14.22
CA GLU A 217 18.37 -1.49 15.37
C GLU A 217 19.06 -0.21 14.93
N ARG A 218 20.05 -0.29 14.05
CA ARG A 218 20.69 0.87 13.47
C ARG A 218 19.72 1.76 12.72
N VAL A 219 18.84 1.17 11.88
CA VAL A 219 17.81 1.94 11.18
C VAL A 219 16.83 2.58 12.15
N ARG A 220 16.41 1.91 13.24
CA ARG A 220 15.55 2.51 14.27
C ARG A 220 16.19 3.73 14.94
N GLN A 221 17.48 3.67 15.21
CA GLN A 221 18.20 4.78 15.86
C GLN A 221 18.38 5.97 14.92
N GLU A 222 18.78 5.72 13.67
CA GLU A 222 19.09 6.78 12.70
C GLU A 222 17.86 7.32 11.96
N LEU A 223 16.83 6.49 11.78
CA LEU A 223 15.60 6.76 11.05
C LEU A 223 14.35 6.35 11.85
N PRO A 224 14.08 6.97 13.01
CA PRO A 224 12.97 6.55 13.88
C PRO A 224 11.58 6.67 13.23
N MET A 225 11.48 7.34 12.09
CA MET A 225 10.24 7.45 11.32
C MET A 225 10.00 6.24 10.40
N VAL A 226 11.04 5.47 10.10
CA VAL A 226 10.91 4.25 9.29
C VAL A 226 10.45 3.10 10.17
N SER A 227 9.34 2.48 9.82
CA SER A 227 8.87 1.30 10.54
C SER A 227 9.76 0.11 10.21
N THR A 228 10.31 -0.54 11.24
CA THR A 228 11.11 -1.76 11.07
C THR A 228 10.36 -2.96 11.62
N ILE A 229 10.17 -3.99 10.81
CA ILE A 229 9.48 -5.22 11.23
C ILE A 229 10.52 -6.26 11.62
N GLU A 230 10.31 -6.87 12.79
CA GLU A 230 11.11 -7.98 13.25
C GLU A 230 10.53 -9.28 12.70
N VAL A 231 11.13 -9.79 11.62
CA VAL A 231 10.66 -11.02 10.95
C VAL A 231 11.18 -12.29 11.62
N GLY A 232 12.25 -12.21 12.42
CA GLY A 232 12.90 -13.37 13.05
C GLY A 232 13.83 -14.10 12.07
N GLU A 233 14.21 -15.32 12.43
CA GLU A 233 15.18 -16.14 11.68
C GLU A 233 14.47 -17.13 10.74
N ASP A 234 13.25 -17.58 11.06
CA ASP A 234 12.53 -18.59 10.30
C ASP A 234 11.59 -17.94 9.29
N PRO A 235 11.82 -18.12 7.98
CA PRO A 235 11.04 -17.49 6.92
C PRO A 235 9.56 -17.93 6.89
N SER A 236 9.22 -19.05 7.53
CA SER A 236 7.83 -19.53 7.64
C SER A 236 6.92 -18.53 8.37
N PHE A 237 7.49 -17.66 9.21
CA PHE A 237 6.75 -16.66 9.99
C PHE A 237 6.77 -15.24 9.39
N PHE A 238 7.54 -14.98 8.33
CA PHE A 238 7.71 -13.64 7.78
C PHE A 238 6.37 -13.02 7.33
N ILE A 239 5.57 -13.81 6.62
CA ILE A 239 4.23 -13.38 6.15
C ILE A 239 3.35 -13.00 7.34
N GLU A 240 3.33 -13.85 8.36
CA GLU A 240 2.52 -13.61 9.55
C GLU A 240 2.92 -12.31 10.25
N ARG A 241 4.21 -12.09 10.50
CA ARG A 241 4.74 -10.92 11.20
C ARG A 241 4.46 -9.62 10.44
N ILE A 242 4.63 -9.62 9.12
CA ILE A 242 4.31 -8.45 8.30
C ILE A 242 2.81 -8.20 8.28
N SER A 243 1.98 -9.23 8.12
CA SER A 243 0.53 -9.11 8.13
C SER A 243 -0.01 -8.59 9.47
N GLN A 244 0.60 -9.02 10.57
CA GLN A 244 0.19 -8.61 11.92
C GLN A 244 0.58 -7.17 12.27
N SER A 245 1.55 -6.58 11.55
CA SER A 245 1.98 -5.20 11.80
C SER A 245 0.89 -4.16 11.56
N GLY A 246 -0.12 -4.46 10.75
CA GLY A 246 -1.18 -3.53 10.34
C GLY A 246 -0.69 -2.34 9.50
N LEU A 247 0.61 -2.27 9.19
CA LEU A 247 1.21 -1.14 8.47
C LEU A 247 0.73 -1.02 7.03
N PHE A 248 0.35 -2.14 6.40
CA PHE A 248 -0.14 -2.21 5.03
C PHE A 248 -1.66 -2.31 4.94
N ASP A 249 -2.37 -2.04 6.04
CA ASP A 249 -3.83 -2.00 5.99
C ASP A 249 -4.31 -0.89 5.04
N HIS A 250 -5.38 -1.15 4.31
CA HIS A 250 -5.84 -0.25 3.26
C HIS A 250 -7.36 -0.22 3.17
N LEU A 251 -7.87 0.89 2.66
CA LEU A 251 -9.27 0.99 2.23
C LEU A 251 -9.48 0.19 0.94
N PRO A 252 -10.75 -0.10 0.56
CA PRO A 252 -11.02 -0.71 -0.73
C PRO A 252 -10.27 0.00 -1.85
N LEU A 253 -9.47 -0.77 -2.60
CA LEU A 253 -8.57 -0.26 -3.62
C LEU A 253 -9.37 0.19 -4.85
N ASN A 254 -8.96 1.32 -5.41
CA ASN A 254 -9.39 1.73 -6.75
C ASN A 254 -8.28 1.44 -7.77
N THR A 255 -8.61 1.55 -9.06
CA THR A 255 -7.67 1.32 -10.17
C THR A 255 -6.40 2.18 -10.08
N GLU A 256 -6.49 3.38 -9.54
CA GLU A 256 -5.34 4.28 -9.38
C GLU A 256 -4.44 3.90 -8.19
N ASP A 257 -4.99 3.29 -7.15
CA ASP A 257 -4.19 2.74 -6.06
C ASP A 257 -3.37 1.55 -6.55
N ILE A 258 -3.93 0.72 -7.41
CA ILE A 258 -3.26 -0.43 -8.02
C ILE A 258 -2.12 0.02 -8.96
N SER A 259 -2.34 1.02 -9.82
CA SER A 259 -1.31 1.54 -10.72
C SER A 259 -0.21 2.37 -10.03
N ARG A 260 -0.32 2.57 -8.71
CA ARG A 260 0.63 3.40 -7.95
C ARG A 260 2.05 2.83 -7.98
N ALA A 261 2.22 1.52 -7.80
CA ALA A 261 3.54 0.88 -7.82
C ALA A 261 4.26 1.12 -9.16
N GLU A 262 3.54 1.06 -10.29
CA GLU A 262 4.08 1.35 -11.62
C GLU A 262 4.50 2.81 -11.77
N SER A 263 3.69 3.75 -11.25
CA SER A 263 4.03 5.19 -11.25
C SER A 263 5.32 5.49 -10.49
N TYR A 264 5.59 4.81 -9.39
CA TYR A 264 6.83 4.98 -8.62
C TYR A 264 8.04 4.35 -9.32
N GLY A 265 7.85 3.21 -9.99
CA GLY A 265 8.88 2.62 -10.86
C GLY A 265 9.28 3.58 -11.98
N GLY A 266 8.30 4.24 -12.61
CA GLY A 266 8.54 5.29 -13.60
C GLY A 266 9.34 6.48 -13.05
N ARG A 267 9.05 6.91 -11.82
CA ARG A 267 9.83 7.99 -11.17
C ARG A 267 11.29 7.61 -10.91
N ALA A 268 11.53 6.38 -10.45
CA ALA A 268 12.89 5.90 -10.25
C ALA A 268 13.68 5.89 -11.57
N ALA A 269 13.07 5.39 -12.66
CA ALA A 269 13.69 5.42 -13.98
C ALA A 269 13.94 6.85 -14.49
N ALA A 270 13.01 7.78 -14.22
CA ALA A 270 13.20 9.20 -14.54
C ALA A 270 14.33 9.83 -13.72
N ALA A 271 14.47 9.46 -12.44
CA ALA A 271 15.56 9.93 -11.58
C ALA A 271 16.93 9.44 -12.06
N GLU A 272 17.05 8.19 -12.52
CA GLU A 272 18.28 7.68 -13.13
C GLU A 272 18.66 8.45 -14.40
N VAL A 273 17.68 8.77 -15.26
CA VAL A 273 17.91 9.60 -16.45
C VAL A 273 18.34 10.99 -16.05
N ARG A 274 17.71 11.59 -15.03
CA ARG A 274 18.10 12.90 -14.50
C ARG A 274 19.54 12.93 -14.02
N ALA A 275 20.00 11.89 -13.33
CA ALA A 275 21.37 11.79 -12.83
C ALA A 275 22.43 11.75 -13.96
N LYS A 276 22.04 11.27 -15.15
CA LYS A 276 22.91 11.15 -16.32
C LYS A 276 22.91 12.41 -17.22
N ILE A 277 21.88 13.27 -17.10
CA ILE A 277 21.72 14.47 -17.92
C ILE A 277 22.10 15.70 -17.10
N GLY A 278 23.17 16.41 -17.49
CA GLY A 278 23.70 17.57 -16.76
C GLY A 278 22.85 18.84 -16.87
N ASN A 279 21.90 18.92 -17.82
CA ASN A 279 21.05 20.10 -18.06
C ASN A 279 19.58 19.79 -17.78
N TYR A 280 18.92 20.62 -16.96
CA TYR A 280 17.51 20.42 -16.57
C TYR A 280 16.53 20.53 -17.76
N SER A 281 16.81 21.42 -18.72
CA SER A 281 15.96 21.56 -19.94
C SER A 281 16.00 20.32 -20.81
N ASP A 282 17.18 19.72 -20.99
CA ASP A 282 17.35 18.49 -21.76
C ASP A 282 16.69 17.31 -21.06
N TYR A 283 16.76 17.27 -19.73
CA TYR A 283 16.04 16.30 -18.94
C TYR A 283 14.53 16.39 -19.15
N LEU A 284 13.92 17.60 -19.03
CA LEU A 284 12.48 17.78 -19.26
C LEU A 284 12.08 17.39 -20.67
N SER A 285 12.87 17.74 -21.67
CA SER A 285 12.63 17.34 -23.07
C SER A 285 12.69 15.83 -23.26
N SER A 286 13.59 15.17 -22.52
CA SER A 286 13.74 13.71 -22.57
C SER A 286 12.58 12.93 -21.97
N LEU A 287 11.73 13.57 -21.17
CA LEU A 287 10.54 12.95 -20.57
C LEU A 287 9.39 12.77 -21.56
N GLU A 288 9.39 13.50 -22.68
CA GLU A 288 8.33 13.46 -23.70
C GLU A 288 6.93 13.64 -23.10
N MET A 289 6.80 14.61 -22.17
CA MET A 289 5.57 14.85 -21.43
C MET A 289 4.41 15.23 -22.36
N ARG A 290 3.26 14.61 -22.13
CA ARG A 290 2.00 14.95 -22.80
C ARG A 290 0.95 15.32 -21.77
N MET A 291 0.37 16.51 -21.93
CA MET A 291 -0.68 17.01 -21.08
C MET A 291 -2.02 16.99 -21.84
N THR A 292 -3.03 16.39 -21.24
CA THR A 292 -4.39 16.38 -21.78
C THR A 292 -5.30 17.17 -20.85
N ILE A 293 -5.99 18.18 -21.40
CA ILE A 293 -6.98 18.99 -20.69
C ILE A 293 -8.33 18.70 -21.31
N LYS A 294 -9.31 18.28 -20.50
CA LYS A 294 -10.66 18.03 -20.95
C LYS A 294 -11.69 18.49 -19.90
N PRO A 295 -12.95 18.79 -20.29
CA PRO A 295 -14.02 19.06 -19.35
C PRO A 295 -14.20 17.92 -18.34
N PHE A 296 -14.87 18.22 -17.23
CA PHE A 296 -15.31 17.16 -16.31
C PHE A 296 -16.19 16.17 -17.05
N ASP A 297 -16.18 14.93 -16.60
CA ASP A 297 -17.00 13.85 -17.11
C ASP A 297 -17.36 12.88 -15.97
N GLY A 298 -18.42 12.10 -16.17
CA GLY A 298 -18.88 11.13 -15.17
C GLY A 298 -17.81 10.10 -14.77
N ALA A 299 -16.92 9.74 -15.69
CA ALA A 299 -15.83 8.78 -15.41
C ALA A 299 -14.75 9.38 -14.52
N GLY A 300 -14.49 10.70 -14.64
CA GLY A 300 -13.49 11.41 -13.83
C GLY A 300 -14.04 11.97 -12.52
N ARG A 301 -15.35 12.01 -12.31
CA ARG A 301 -16.02 12.73 -11.21
C ARG A 301 -15.53 12.31 -9.83
N SER A 302 -15.47 11.04 -9.54
CA SER A 302 -14.99 10.53 -8.27
C SER A 302 -13.54 10.95 -7.99
N ARG A 303 -12.70 10.94 -9.03
CA ARG A 303 -11.29 11.35 -8.91
C ARG A 303 -11.14 12.86 -8.74
N VAL A 304 -11.93 13.67 -9.43
CA VAL A 304 -12.02 15.12 -9.23
C VAL A 304 -12.35 15.43 -7.77
N THR A 305 -13.41 14.81 -7.24
CA THR A 305 -13.83 14.93 -5.84
C THR A 305 -12.72 14.57 -4.88
N GLN A 306 -12.01 13.46 -5.14
CA GLN A 306 -10.90 13.01 -4.31
C GLN A 306 -9.73 14.00 -4.32
N LEU A 307 -9.36 14.53 -5.49
CA LEU A 307 -8.29 15.52 -5.61
C LEU A 307 -8.62 16.80 -4.86
N ILE A 308 -9.83 17.34 -5.01
CA ILE A 308 -10.27 18.54 -4.34
C ILE A 308 -10.20 18.37 -2.81
N ASN A 309 -10.58 17.19 -2.30
CA ASN A 309 -10.64 16.95 -0.87
C ASN A 309 -9.30 16.52 -0.23
N LYS A 310 -8.36 16.00 -1.02
CA LYS A 310 -7.04 15.54 -0.52
C LYS A 310 -5.91 16.55 -0.76
N SER A 311 -6.05 17.49 -1.72
CA SER A 311 -4.96 18.40 -2.08
C SER A 311 -4.98 19.65 -1.18
N ASN A 312 -3.90 19.83 -0.41
CA ASN A 312 -3.71 21.00 0.47
C ASN A 312 -2.60 21.95 -0.01
N GLN A 313 -1.66 21.47 -0.83
CA GLN A 313 -0.44 22.24 -1.14
C GLN A 313 -0.64 23.29 -2.25
N PHE A 314 -1.44 23.01 -3.26
CA PHE A 314 -1.79 23.97 -4.33
C PHE A 314 -3.30 24.04 -4.49
N ASN A 315 -4.00 24.40 -3.42
CA ASN A 315 -5.44 24.66 -3.43
C ASN A 315 -5.65 26.09 -2.93
N LEU A 316 -5.72 27.03 -3.85
CA LEU A 316 -5.78 28.46 -3.58
C LEU A 316 -6.98 28.89 -2.72
N THR A 317 -8.09 28.17 -2.83
CA THR A 317 -9.36 28.55 -2.17
C THR A 317 -9.73 27.63 -1.02
N THR A 318 -9.05 26.49 -0.88
CA THR A 318 -9.32 25.44 0.13
C THR A 318 -10.76 24.92 0.17
N LYS A 319 -11.55 25.21 -0.86
CA LYS A 319 -12.93 24.74 -0.97
C LYS A 319 -12.97 23.21 -1.04
N ARG A 320 -14.02 22.63 -0.51
CA ARG A 320 -14.28 21.19 -0.53
C ARG A 320 -15.59 20.93 -1.24
N TYR A 321 -15.62 19.93 -2.11
CA TYR A 321 -16.80 19.57 -2.90
C TYR A 321 -17.11 18.09 -2.72
N GLY A 322 -18.38 17.76 -2.51
CA GLY A 322 -18.88 16.40 -2.60
C GLY A 322 -19.08 15.98 -4.06
N GLU A 323 -19.33 14.71 -4.30
CA GLU A 323 -19.52 14.17 -5.66
C GLU A 323 -20.76 14.79 -6.35
N GLN A 324 -21.81 15.08 -5.58
CA GLN A 324 -23.00 15.76 -6.07
C GLN A 324 -22.73 17.23 -6.43
N ASP A 325 -21.81 17.89 -5.73
CA ASP A 325 -21.42 19.26 -6.04
C ASP A 325 -20.61 19.30 -7.34
N VAL A 326 -19.68 18.33 -7.52
CA VAL A 326 -18.91 18.18 -8.77
C VAL A 326 -19.85 17.91 -9.95
N GLN A 327 -20.88 17.09 -9.76
CA GLN A 327 -21.88 16.85 -10.80
C GLN A 327 -22.64 18.14 -11.17
N ARG A 328 -23.06 18.94 -10.18
CA ARG A 328 -23.72 20.23 -10.46
C ARG A 328 -22.81 21.20 -11.21
N ILE A 329 -21.53 21.25 -10.88
CA ILE A 329 -20.54 22.07 -11.60
C ILE A 329 -20.36 21.58 -13.04
N GLU A 330 -20.40 20.29 -13.29
CA GLU A 330 -20.30 19.68 -14.62
C GLU A 330 -21.49 20.06 -15.53
N GLU A 331 -22.68 20.22 -14.94
CA GLU A 331 -23.95 20.50 -15.64
C GLU A 331 -24.28 22.01 -15.74
N ASP A 332 -23.55 22.86 -15.01
CA ASP A 332 -23.84 24.32 -14.92
C ASP A 332 -23.22 25.08 -16.09
N PRO A 333 -24.02 25.74 -16.96
CA PRO A 333 -23.53 26.50 -18.10
C PRO A 333 -22.72 27.76 -17.74
N ASP A 334 -22.89 28.29 -16.52
CA ASP A 334 -22.15 29.44 -16.01
C ASP A 334 -20.85 29.03 -15.29
N GLN A 335 -20.48 27.77 -15.38
CA GLN A 335 -19.19 27.23 -14.88
C GLN A 335 -18.46 26.51 -16.00
N LEU A 336 -17.12 26.67 -16.00
CA LEU A 336 -16.22 25.89 -16.83
C LEU A 336 -15.30 25.12 -15.91
N ALA A 337 -15.27 23.80 -16.10
CA ALA A 337 -14.51 22.92 -15.24
C ALA A 337 -13.67 21.94 -16.07
N TRP A 338 -12.37 21.90 -15.79
CA TRP A 338 -11.42 21.06 -16.53
C TRP A 338 -10.64 20.16 -15.60
N GLN A 339 -10.45 18.94 -16.06
CA GLN A 339 -9.50 17.96 -15.52
C GLN A 339 -8.22 17.96 -16.37
N VAL A 340 -7.09 17.99 -15.70
CA VAL A 340 -5.75 17.95 -16.32
C VAL A 340 -5.12 16.61 -16.06
N ARG A 341 -4.71 15.91 -17.12
CA ARG A 341 -4.01 14.64 -17.07
C ARG A 341 -2.61 14.80 -17.64
N LEU A 342 -1.67 14.07 -17.08
CA LEU A 342 -0.28 14.05 -17.52
C LEU A 342 0.18 12.61 -17.75
N GLU A 343 0.95 12.42 -18.80
CA GLU A 343 1.71 11.20 -19.07
C GLU A 343 3.10 11.58 -19.55
N ASP A 344 4.06 10.72 -19.30
CA ASP A 344 5.40 10.80 -19.86
C ASP A 344 5.85 9.41 -20.35
N LYS A 345 7.05 9.31 -20.87
CA LYS A 345 7.56 8.03 -21.39
C LYS A 345 7.77 6.96 -20.32
N PHE A 346 7.78 7.32 -19.03
CA PHE A 346 8.03 6.40 -17.92
C PHE A 346 6.74 6.00 -17.20
N ALA A 347 5.71 6.88 -17.19
CA ALA A 347 4.49 6.62 -16.44
C ALA A 347 3.27 7.40 -16.96
N GLN A 348 2.08 6.81 -16.71
CA GLN A 348 0.83 7.53 -16.78
C GLN A 348 0.53 8.12 -15.39
N HIS A 349 0.71 9.44 -15.23
CA HIS A 349 0.49 10.12 -13.96
C HIS A 349 -1.00 10.30 -13.62
N GLY A 350 -1.88 10.01 -14.59
CA GLY A 350 -3.32 10.14 -14.42
C GLY A 350 -3.78 11.60 -14.27
N MET A 351 -4.83 11.84 -13.50
CA MET A 351 -5.35 13.19 -13.26
C MET A 351 -4.48 13.90 -12.22
N ILE A 352 -3.80 14.97 -12.66
CA ILE A 352 -2.89 15.76 -11.84
C ILE A 352 -3.44 17.11 -11.42
N GLY A 353 -4.47 17.63 -12.10
CA GLY A 353 -5.01 18.95 -11.81
C GLY A 353 -6.49 19.07 -12.07
N VAL A 354 -7.08 20.05 -11.40
CA VAL A 354 -8.48 20.45 -11.52
C VAL A 354 -8.53 21.97 -11.57
N ILE A 355 -9.30 22.49 -12.51
CA ILE A 355 -9.56 23.92 -12.66
C ILE A 355 -11.06 24.12 -12.77
N ILE A 356 -11.62 24.99 -11.93
CA ILE A 356 -13.03 25.41 -11.98
C ILE A 356 -13.04 26.92 -12.06
N VAL A 357 -13.72 27.46 -13.04
CA VAL A 357 -13.98 28.90 -13.17
C VAL A 357 -15.46 29.14 -13.21
N ARG A 358 -15.91 30.24 -12.63
CA ARG A 358 -17.30 30.66 -12.55
C ARG A 358 -17.47 31.99 -13.24
N LYS A 359 -18.57 32.14 -13.95
CA LYS A 359 -18.97 33.39 -14.56
C LYS A 359 -19.49 34.34 -13.47
N ASP A 360 -18.93 35.54 -13.45
CA ASP A 360 -19.37 36.64 -12.54
C ASP A 360 -19.62 37.89 -13.37
N GLY A 361 -20.85 38.07 -13.78
CA GLY A 361 -21.26 39.13 -14.72
C GLY A 361 -20.55 38.98 -16.08
N ALA A 362 -19.71 39.96 -16.45
CA ALA A 362 -18.90 39.93 -17.67
C ALA A 362 -17.51 39.27 -17.50
N ALA A 363 -17.15 38.87 -16.29
CA ALA A 363 -15.84 38.30 -15.98
C ALA A 363 -15.94 36.80 -15.65
N TRP A 364 -14.80 36.11 -15.75
CA TRP A 364 -14.64 34.75 -15.29
C TRP A 364 -13.69 34.75 -14.07
N THR A 365 -14.14 34.18 -12.97
CA THR A 365 -13.36 34.10 -11.72
C THR A 365 -12.91 32.65 -11.46
N ILE A 366 -11.66 32.48 -11.12
CA ILE A 366 -11.13 31.16 -10.72
C ILE A 366 -11.72 30.80 -9.36
N ASP A 367 -12.59 29.80 -9.35
CA ASP A 367 -13.18 29.25 -8.13
C ASP A 367 -12.24 28.23 -7.45
N THR A 368 -11.67 27.36 -8.25
CA THR A 368 -10.73 26.33 -7.78
C THR A 368 -9.64 26.13 -8.80
N TRP A 369 -8.40 26.18 -8.33
CA TRP A 369 -7.24 25.72 -9.10
C TRP A 369 -6.37 24.91 -8.17
N LEU A 370 -6.26 23.63 -8.44
CA LEU A 370 -5.42 22.73 -7.66
C LEU A 370 -4.57 21.86 -8.57
N GLN A 371 -3.42 21.50 -8.06
CA GLN A 371 -2.49 20.58 -8.69
C GLN A 371 -1.98 19.56 -7.67
N SER A 372 -1.92 18.31 -8.07
CA SER A 372 -1.30 17.24 -7.28
C SER A 372 0.21 17.33 -7.42
N CYS A 373 0.94 17.20 -6.31
CA CYS A 373 2.39 17.02 -6.33
C CYS A 373 2.72 15.62 -6.86
N ARG A 374 2.94 15.51 -8.15
CA ARG A 374 3.42 14.28 -8.79
C ARG A 374 4.57 14.59 -9.72
#